data_1d61823bcbaf597176fac812cbc7e045
#
_entry.id   1d61823bcbaf597176fac812cbc7e045
#
_cell.length_a   1.000
_cell.length_b   1.000
_cell.length_c   1.000
_cell.angle_alpha   90.00
_cell.angle_beta   90.00
_cell.angle_gamma   90.00
#
_symmetry.space_group_name_H-M   'P 1'
#
loop_
_entity.id
_entity.type
_entity.pdbx_description
1 polymer ?
#
loop_
_entity_poly.entity_id
_entity_poly.type
_entity_poly.pdbx_seq_one_letter_code
_entity_poly.pdbx_strand_id
1 'polypeptide(L)'
;MKLVPLIELTRGGTLECQHFGAVAVVNTQGKLLAHAGDAHWLTFSRSTLKALQALPFVEAGGPQHFGYTSNQLAMLCASHNGEDIHVAQTQDMLDKAGLTYKALRCGCHVPSIFAQLETSPPPGYTYDERHNNCSGKHAGFLGYCVQHGLSLDDYIDPNHPLQQTIRRDVARATNMDANNFKMGIDGCSAPNYALPLANLAQGYARLASGARDSELARVLPR
;
A
#
# COMPACT_ATOMS: atom_id res chain seq x y z
N MET A 1 5.06 -8.04 28.82
CA MET A 1 3.99 -8.11 27.78
C MET A 1 4.41 -7.16 26.67
N LYS A 2 4.43 -7.60 25.41
CA LYS A 2 4.91 -6.78 24.30
C LYS A 2 3.85 -5.79 23.77
N LEU A 3 2.57 -6.04 24.04
CA LEU A 3 1.45 -5.17 23.68
C LEU A 3 0.81 -4.59 24.93
N VAL A 4 0.23 -3.41 24.80
CA VAL A 4 -0.46 -2.70 25.88
C VAL A 4 -1.90 -2.40 25.49
N PRO A 5 -2.83 -2.22 26.44
CA PRO A 5 -4.18 -1.77 26.13
C PRO A 5 -4.14 -0.41 25.44
N LEU A 6 -4.81 -0.26 24.31
CA LEU A 6 -4.88 0.99 23.56
C LEU A 6 -6.31 1.54 23.43
N ILE A 7 -7.30 0.65 23.35
CA ILE A 7 -8.70 1.02 23.18
C ILE A 7 -9.55 0.17 24.12
N GLU A 8 -10.48 0.80 24.80
CA GLU A 8 -11.48 0.17 25.63
C GLU A 8 -12.88 0.49 25.12
N LEU A 9 -13.70 -0.53 25.04
CA LEU A 9 -15.13 -0.41 24.75
C LEU A 9 -15.90 -0.72 26.02
N THR A 10 -16.84 0.15 26.38
CA THR A 10 -17.64 0.00 27.59
C THR A 10 -19.12 -0.12 27.27
N ARG A 11 -19.86 -0.86 28.10
CA ARG A 11 -21.30 -0.91 28.07
C ARG A 11 -21.86 -0.56 29.45
N GLY A 12 -22.66 0.50 29.53
CA GLY A 12 -23.19 0.99 30.79
C GLY A 12 -22.11 1.34 31.83
N GLY A 13 -20.95 1.83 31.38
CA GLY A 13 -19.80 2.14 32.23
C GLY A 13 -18.91 0.93 32.63
N THR A 14 -19.31 -0.29 32.25
CA THR A 14 -18.52 -1.50 32.50
C THR A 14 -17.65 -1.83 31.27
N LEU A 15 -16.38 -2.17 31.49
CA LEU A 15 -15.47 -2.62 30.45
C LEU A 15 -16.00 -3.90 29.78
N GLU A 16 -16.28 -3.83 28.48
CA GLU A 16 -16.76 -4.95 27.69
C GLU A 16 -15.68 -5.57 26.81
N CYS A 17 -14.88 -4.73 26.12
CA CYS A 17 -13.78 -5.19 25.27
C CYS A 17 -12.55 -4.32 25.47
N GLN A 18 -11.38 -4.93 25.33
CA GLN A 18 -10.11 -4.22 25.37
C GLN A 18 -9.23 -4.67 24.20
N HIS A 19 -8.73 -3.72 23.42
CA HIS A 19 -7.84 -3.99 22.29
C HIS A 19 -6.42 -3.64 22.68
N PHE A 20 -5.51 -4.57 22.41
CA PHE A 20 -4.09 -4.44 22.72
C PHE A 20 -3.30 -4.12 21.43
N GLY A 21 -2.27 -3.30 21.57
CA GLY A 21 -1.43 -2.92 20.44
C GLY A 21 -0.09 -2.35 20.87
N ALA A 22 0.63 -1.80 19.90
CA ALA A 22 1.84 -1.03 20.12
C ALA A 22 1.80 0.25 19.29
N VAL A 23 2.48 1.28 19.77
CA VAL A 23 2.66 2.57 19.08
C VAL A 23 4.16 2.86 19.01
N ALA A 24 4.61 3.39 17.87
CA ALA A 24 5.97 3.89 17.72
C ALA A 24 5.94 5.28 17.09
N VAL A 25 6.61 6.24 17.70
CA VAL A 25 6.84 7.58 17.17
C VAL A 25 8.33 7.74 16.95
N VAL A 26 8.72 8.00 15.70
CA VAL A 26 10.13 8.11 15.32
C VAL A 26 10.36 9.39 14.51
N ASN A 27 11.62 9.86 14.50
CA ASN A 27 12.04 10.89 13.55
C ASN A 27 12.55 10.28 12.22
N THR A 28 12.94 11.12 11.27
CA THR A 28 13.44 10.69 9.96
C THR A 28 14.72 9.87 10.02
N GLN A 29 15.52 10.00 11.07
CA GLN A 29 16.72 9.21 11.32
C GLN A 29 16.41 7.86 11.98
N GLY A 30 15.14 7.58 12.32
CA GLY A 30 14.71 6.34 12.97
C GLY A 30 14.90 6.35 14.49
N LYS A 31 15.25 7.50 15.09
CA LYS A 31 15.32 7.63 16.55
C LYS A 31 13.91 7.53 17.13
N LEU A 32 13.72 6.60 18.06
CA LEU A 32 12.47 6.44 18.79
C LEU A 32 12.29 7.64 19.74
N LEU A 33 11.20 8.38 19.57
CA LEU A 33 10.85 9.58 20.34
C LEU A 33 9.86 9.25 21.46
N ALA A 34 8.88 8.37 21.16
CA ALA A 34 7.89 7.88 22.12
C ALA A 34 7.37 6.52 21.68
N HIS A 35 6.87 5.73 22.61
CA HIS A 35 6.21 4.46 22.31
C HIS A 35 5.23 4.05 23.40
N ALA A 36 4.31 3.15 23.05
CA ALA A 36 3.53 2.35 23.97
C ALA A 36 3.63 0.89 23.51
N GLY A 37 3.83 -0.03 24.42
CA GLY A 37 4.15 -1.42 24.07
C GLY A 37 5.51 -1.55 23.37
N ASP A 38 5.67 -2.61 22.58
CA ASP A 38 6.92 -2.91 21.87
C ASP A 38 6.97 -2.19 20.50
N ALA A 39 7.73 -1.11 20.42
CA ALA A 39 7.94 -0.36 19.18
C ALA A 39 8.60 -1.19 18.07
N HIS A 40 9.26 -2.31 18.41
CA HIS A 40 9.88 -3.22 17.46
C HIS A 40 9.02 -4.47 17.19
N TRP A 41 7.73 -4.44 17.58
CA TRP A 41 6.81 -5.52 17.27
C TRP A 41 6.78 -5.78 15.76
N LEU A 42 7.11 -7.03 15.38
CA LEU A 42 7.09 -7.44 13.98
C LEU A 42 5.64 -7.65 13.54
N THR A 43 5.20 -6.90 12.55
CA THR A 43 3.84 -6.99 12.01
C THR A 43 3.84 -6.90 10.49
N PHE A 44 2.91 -7.60 9.84
CA PHE A 44 2.66 -7.39 8.42
C PHE A 44 2.08 -5.99 8.19
N SER A 45 2.74 -5.23 7.30
CA SER A 45 2.37 -3.86 6.97
C SER A 45 1.03 -3.75 6.23
N ARG A 46 0.62 -4.80 5.51
CA ARG A 46 -0.60 -4.85 4.71
C ARG A 46 -0.72 -3.60 3.81
N SER A 47 -1.91 -3.03 3.72
CA SER A 47 -2.16 -1.85 2.87
C SER A 47 -1.38 -0.61 3.26
N THR A 48 -0.85 -0.52 4.49
CA THR A 48 0.03 0.61 4.85
C THR A 48 1.38 0.59 4.11
N LEU A 49 1.72 -0.50 3.41
CA LEU A 49 2.93 -0.54 2.59
C LEU A 49 2.78 0.15 1.22
N LYS A 50 1.56 0.42 0.75
CA LYS A 50 1.29 0.82 -0.64
C LYS A 50 2.05 2.06 -1.08
N ALA A 51 2.17 3.08 -0.23
CA ALA A 51 2.93 4.28 -0.55
C ALA A 51 4.42 3.96 -0.79
N LEU A 52 4.99 3.03 -0.03
CA LEU A 52 6.36 2.56 -0.24
C LEU A 52 6.49 1.63 -1.46
N GLN A 53 5.45 0.85 -1.76
CA GLN A 53 5.41 0.01 -2.98
C GLN A 53 5.28 0.83 -4.26
N ALA A 54 4.79 2.07 -4.19
CA ALA A 54 4.69 2.99 -5.33
C ALA A 54 6.03 3.63 -5.70
N LEU A 55 7.04 3.60 -4.82
CA LEU A 55 8.32 4.29 -5.01
C LEU A 55 9.01 3.95 -6.34
N PRO A 56 9.16 2.69 -6.76
CA PRO A 56 9.83 2.38 -8.02
C PRO A 56 9.19 3.09 -9.22
N PHE A 57 7.87 3.08 -9.32
CA PHE A 57 7.14 3.72 -10.42
C PHE A 57 7.27 5.24 -10.38
N VAL A 58 7.16 5.83 -9.21
CA VAL A 58 7.26 7.29 -9.03
C VAL A 58 8.69 7.78 -9.28
N GLU A 59 9.69 7.10 -8.75
CA GLU A 59 11.13 7.43 -8.95
C GLU A 59 11.55 7.27 -10.41
N ALA A 60 10.96 6.32 -11.14
CA ALA A 60 11.15 6.16 -12.58
C ALA A 60 10.44 7.22 -13.43
N GLY A 61 9.75 8.20 -12.82
CA GLY A 61 8.99 9.22 -13.52
C GLY A 61 7.70 8.69 -14.19
N GLY A 62 7.21 7.53 -13.75
CA GLY A 62 6.04 6.88 -14.32
C GLY A 62 4.78 7.75 -14.32
N PRO A 63 4.42 8.43 -13.22
CA PRO A 63 3.27 9.33 -13.20
C PRO A 63 3.33 10.42 -14.28
N GLN A 64 4.50 11.00 -14.49
CA GLN A 64 4.72 12.02 -15.53
C GLN A 64 4.68 11.40 -16.93
N HIS A 65 5.31 10.22 -17.11
CA HIS A 65 5.36 9.51 -18.39
C HIS A 65 3.94 9.16 -18.90
N PHE A 66 3.06 8.70 -18.01
CA PHE A 66 1.69 8.33 -18.36
C PHE A 66 0.68 9.48 -18.16
N GLY A 67 1.11 10.66 -17.72
CA GLY A 67 0.21 11.79 -17.46
C GLY A 67 -0.79 11.51 -16.32
N TYR A 68 -0.35 10.87 -15.24
CA TYR A 68 -1.21 10.60 -14.10
C TYR A 68 -1.51 11.88 -13.31
N THR A 69 -2.75 12.00 -12.90
CA THR A 69 -3.21 13.09 -12.01
C THR A 69 -2.84 12.81 -10.56
N SER A 70 -3.00 13.81 -9.68
CA SER A 70 -2.83 13.64 -8.24
C SER A 70 -3.79 12.60 -7.66
N ASN A 71 -5.02 12.49 -8.19
CA ASN A 71 -5.98 11.46 -7.78
C ASN A 71 -5.48 10.05 -8.12
N GLN A 72 -4.89 9.88 -9.30
CA GLN A 72 -4.31 8.60 -9.72
C GLN A 72 -3.06 8.25 -8.93
N LEU A 73 -2.23 9.24 -8.57
CA LEU A 73 -1.12 9.02 -7.66
C LEU A 73 -1.61 8.58 -6.26
N ALA A 74 -2.70 9.17 -5.77
CA ALA A 74 -3.34 8.73 -4.52
C ALA A 74 -3.86 7.29 -4.63
N MET A 75 -4.44 6.90 -5.79
CA MET A 75 -4.90 5.53 -6.05
C MET A 75 -3.78 4.49 -5.99
N LEU A 76 -2.54 4.84 -6.37
CA LEU A 76 -1.38 3.95 -6.22
C LEU A 76 -1.10 3.61 -4.76
N CYS A 77 -1.35 4.56 -3.86
CA CYS A 77 -0.96 4.51 -2.46
C CYS A 77 -2.10 4.09 -1.52
N ALA A 78 -3.34 4.01 -2.01
CA ALA A 78 -4.53 3.80 -1.18
C ALA A 78 -5.15 2.41 -1.33
N SER A 79 -5.97 2.04 -0.34
CA SER A 79 -7.05 1.10 -0.53
C SER A 79 -8.33 1.87 -0.80
N HIS A 80 -9.14 1.40 -1.73
CA HIS A 80 -10.39 2.05 -2.08
C HIS A 80 -11.60 1.11 -1.91
N ASN A 81 -12.80 1.68 -1.94
CA ASN A 81 -14.02 0.97 -1.64
C ASN A 81 -14.68 0.28 -2.86
N GLY A 82 -14.08 0.42 -4.05
CA GLY A 82 -14.65 -0.12 -5.29
C GLY A 82 -15.86 0.68 -5.80
N GLU A 83 -15.96 1.98 -5.44
CA GLU A 83 -16.98 2.89 -5.96
C GLU A 83 -16.68 3.25 -7.43
N ASP A 84 -17.69 3.72 -8.15
CA ASP A 84 -17.57 4.08 -9.58
C ASP A 84 -16.41 5.04 -9.86
N ILE A 85 -16.19 6.00 -8.98
CA ILE A 85 -15.07 6.94 -9.10
C ILE A 85 -13.71 6.23 -9.05
N HIS A 86 -13.56 5.22 -8.19
CA HIS A 86 -12.32 4.44 -8.07
C HIS A 86 -12.12 3.54 -9.29
N VAL A 87 -13.20 2.91 -9.76
CA VAL A 87 -13.20 2.07 -10.97
C VAL A 87 -12.81 2.90 -12.19
N ALA A 88 -13.40 4.09 -12.34
CA ALA A 88 -13.09 5.01 -13.45
C ALA A 88 -11.62 5.47 -13.40
N GLN A 89 -11.07 5.80 -12.22
CA GLN A 89 -9.66 6.16 -12.07
C GLN A 89 -8.74 4.99 -12.43
N THR A 90 -9.05 3.77 -11.95
CA THR A 90 -8.25 2.58 -12.29
C THR A 90 -8.31 2.30 -13.80
N GLN A 91 -9.48 2.44 -14.45
CA GLN A 91 -9.62 2.26 -15.89
C GLN A 91 -8.76 3.28 -16.65
N ASP A 92 -8.85 4.57 -16.31
CA ASP A 92 -8.06 5.61 -16.96
C ASP A 92 -6.54 5.38 -16.80
N MET A 93 -6.09 4.90 -15.62
CA MET A 93 -4.69 4.53 -15.41
C MET A 93 -4.24 3.40 -16.33
N LEU A 94 -5.09 2.39 -16.52
CA LEU A 94 -4.82 1.26 -17.42
C LEU A 94 -4.83 1.71 -18.89
N ASP A 95 -5.81 2.52 -19.30
CA ASP A 95 -5.92 3.06 -20.67
C ASP A 95 -4.68 3.87 -21.06
N LYS A 96 -4.18 4.70 -20.14
CA LYS A 96 -2.93 5.47 -20.32
C LYS A 96 -1.70 4.57 -20.49
N ALA A 97 -1.72 3.38 -19.90
CA ALA A 97 -0.67 2.37 -20.09
C ALA A 97 -0.92 1.45 -21.31
N GLY A 98 -1.99 1.67 -22.06
CA GLY A 98 -2.38 0.84 -23.23
C GLY A 98 -2.88 -0.55 -22.82
N LEU A 99 -3.45 -0.70 -21.62
CA LEU A 99 -3.86 -1.97 -21.03
C LEU A 99 -5.37 -2.04 -20.81
N THR A 100 -5.88 -3.26 -20.70
CA THR A 100 -7.25 -3.52 -20.24
C THR A 100 -7.24 -4.03 -18.79
N TYR A 101 -8.41 -4.00 -18.14
CA TYR A 101 -8.54 -4.53 -16.76
C TYR A 101 -8.17 -6.02 -16.66
N LYS A 102 -8.20 -6.77 -17.74
CA LYS A 102 -7.79 -8.18 -17.80
C LYS A 102 -6.30 -8.41 -17.48
N ALA A 103 -5.48 -7.36 -17.54
CA ALA A 103 -4.09 -7.43 -17.10
C ALA A 103 -3.94 -7.45 -15.57
N LEU A 104 -4.96 -7.01 -14.82
CA LEU A 104 -4.93 -7.03 -13.37
C LEU A 104 -4.87 -8.46 -12.82
N ARG A 105 -4.01 -8.69 -11.82
CA ARG A 105 -3.85 -9.99 -11.12
C ARG A 105 -4.22 -9.88 -9.64
N CYS A 106 -4.92 -8.80 -9.24
CA CYS A 106 -5.32 -8.60 -7.84
C CYS A 106 -6.50 -9.47 -7.39
N GLY A 107 -7.12 -10.17 -8.33
CA GLY A 107 -8.39 -10.86 -8.08
C GLY A 107 -9.56 -9.89 -7.96
N CYS A 108 -10.73 -10.46 -7.75
CA CYS A 108 -11.99 -9.73 -7.66
C CYS A 108 -12.69 -10.07 -6.35
N HIS A 109 -13.35 -9.10 -5.74
CA HIS A 109 -14.21 -9.30 -4.56
C HIS A 109 -15.36 -8.29 -4.58
N VAL A 110 -16.40 -8.57 -3.81
CA VAL A 110 -17.50 -7.62 -3.63
C VAL A 110 -16.94 -6.27 -3.19
N PRO A 111 -17.30 -5.14 -3.84
CA PRO A 111 -16.83 -3.82 -3.45
C PRO A 111 -17.12 -3.53 -1.98
N SER A 112 -16.12 -3.06 -1.24
CA SER A 112 -16.22 -2.86 0.21
C SER A 112 -17.17 -1.73 0.59
N ILE A 113 -17.57 -0.87 -0.35
CA ILE A 113 -18.60 0.14 -0.11
C ILE A 113 -19.92 -0.48 0.37
N PHE A 114 -20.30 -1.66 -0.14
CA PHE A 114 -21.52 -2.30 0.30
C PHE A 114 -21.47 -2.73 1.76
N ALA A 115 -20.33 -3.25 2.22
CA ALA A 115 -20.13 -3.57 3.63
C ALA A 115 -20.12 -2.32 4.52
N GLN A 116 -19.54 -1.19 4.05
CA GLN A 116 -19.53 0.06 4.81
C GLN A 116 -20.92 0.69 4.93
N LEU A 117 -21.76 0.50 3.92
CA LEU A 117 -23.15 0.98 3.92
C LEU A 117 -24.12 -0.04 4.55
N GLU A 118 -23.60 -1.15 5.08
CA GLU A 118 -24.41 -2.26 5.64
C GLU A 118 -25.46 -2.76 4.65
N THR A 119 -25.10 -2.80 3.35
CA THR A 119 -25.99 -3.23 2.26
C THR A 119 -25.37 -4.39 1.48
N SER A 120 -26.15 -4.97 0.59
CA SER A 120 -25.67 -5.93 -0.42
C SER A 120 -25.72 -5.30 -1.81
N PRO A 121 -24.89 -5.77 -2.76
CA PRO A 121 -25.02 -5.35 -4.15
C PRO A 121 -26.45 -5.57 -4.65
N PRO A 122 -27.00 -4.63 -5.44
CA PRO A 122 -28.34 -4.81 -6.04
C PRO A 122 -28.37 -6.02 -6.97
N PRO A 123 -29.54 -6.63 -7.19
CA PRO A 123 -29.67 -7.73 -8.15
C PRO A 123 -29.13 -7.34 -9.53
N GLY A 124 -28.27 -8.20 -10.12
CA GLY A 124 -27.67 -7.96 -11.43
C GLY A 124 -26.42 -7.03 -11.39
N TYR A 125 -25.97 -6.56 -10.22
CA TYR A 125 -24.75 -5.79 -10.13
C TYR A 125 -23.54 -6.66 -10.52
N THR A 126 -22.70 -6.14 -11.42
CA THR A 126 -21.49 -6.81 -11.89
C THR A 126 -20.26 -6.05 -11.41
N TYR A 127 -19.22 -6.78 -11.06
CA TYR A 127 -17.94 -6.22 -10.65
C TYR A 127 -16.80 -7.10 -11.16
N ASP A 128 -15.63 -6.49 -11.32
CA ASP A 128 -14.43 -7.10 -11.85
C ASP A 128 -13.19 -6.67 -11.04
N GLU A 129 -12.00 -6.97 -11.55
CA GLU A 129 -10.73 -6.70 -10.87
C GLU A 129 -10.50 -5.22 -10.56
N ARG A 130 -11.14 -4.29 -11.27
CA ARG A 130 -11.06 -2.84 -11.00
C ARG A 130 -11.70 -2.46 -9.68
N HIS A 131 -12.68 -3.25 -9.21
CA HIS A 131 -13.37 -3.05 -7.93
C HIS A 131 -12.55 -3.56 -6.74
N ASN A 132 -11.48 -4.35 -6.98
CA ASN A 132 -10.58 -4.76 -5.91
C ASN A 132 -9.92 -3.54 -5.26
N ASN A 133 -9.91 -3.48 -3.94
CA ASN A 133 -9.36 -2.36 -3.16
C ASN A 133 -7.86 -2.06 -3.43
N CYS A 134 -7.17 -2.93 -4.14
CA CYS A 134 -5.77 -2.78 -4.52
C CYS A 134 -5.57 -2.49 -6.02
N SER A 135 -6.64 -2.36 -6.82
CA SER A 135 -6.55 -2.25 -8.28
C SER A 135 -5.72 -1.04 -8.72
N GLY A 136 -5.82 0.09 -8.04
CA GLY A 136 -4.99 1.27 -8.31
C GLY A 136 -3.49 0.99 -8.14
N LYS A 137 -3.09 0.32 -7.05
CA LYS A 137 -1.71 -0.13 -6.86
C LYS A 137 -1.26 -1.05 -8.01
N HIS A 138 -2.09 -2.01 -8.41
CA HIS A 138 -1.77 -2.94 -9.49
C HIS A 138 -1.69 -2.24 -10.86
N ALA A 139 -2.53 -1.22 -11.11
CA ALA A 139 -2.39 -0.37 -12.31
C ALA A 139 -1.02 0.34 -12.34
N GLY A 140 -0.53 0.82 -11.20
CA GLY A 140 0.83 1.37 -11.12
C GLY A 140 1.93 0.34 -11.32
N PHE A 141 1.77 -0.88 -10.80
CA PHE A 141 2.70 -1.99 -11.05
C PHE A 141 2.79 -2.31 -12.54
N LEU A 142 1.64 -2.40 -13.20
CA LEU A 142 1.57 -2.63 -14.65
C LEU A 142 2.16 -1.46 -15.43
N GLY A 143 1.90 -0.22 -15.04
CA GLY A 143 2.51 0.97 -15.64
C GLY A 143 4.05 0.90 -15.57
N TYR A 144 4.62 0.52 -14.41
CA TYR A 144 6.06 0.30 -14.28
C TYR A 144 6.55 -0.80 -15.24
N CYS A 145 5.83 -1.92 -15.33
CA CYS A 145 6.20 -3.00 -16.22
C CYS A 145 6.18 -2.57 -17.70
N VAL A 146 5.16 -1.84 -18.13
CA VAL A 146 5.07 -1.26 -19.50
C VAL A 146 6.26 -0.33 -19.77
N GLN A 147 6.54 0.60 -18.85
CA GLN A 147 7.62 1.58 -18.99
C GLN A 147 8.99 0.93 -19.15
N HIS A 148 9.20 -0.25 -18.53
CA HIS A 148 10.49 -0.96 -18.54
C HIS A 148 10.51 -2.21 -19.43
N GLY A 149 9.46 -2.47 -20.20
CA GLY A 149 9.37 -3.65 -21.07
C GLY A 149 9.41 -4.99 -20.32
N LEU A 150 8.85 -5.03 -19.11
CA LEU A 150 8.80 -6.23 -18.27
C LEU A 150 7.52 -7.02 -18.54
N SER A 151 7.53 -8.31 -18.17
CA SER A 151 6.35 -9.18 -18.26
C SER A 151 5.15 -8.61 -17.49
N LEU A 152 3.96 -8.75 -18.05
CA LEU A 152 2.69 -8.32 -17.45
C LEU A 152 1.93 -9.49 -16.81
N ASP A 153 2.33 -10.74 -17.07
CA ASP A 153 1.58 -11.91 -16.63
C ASP A 153 1.89 -12.33 -15.20
N ASP A 154 3.13 -12.16 -14.80
CA ASP A 154 3.69 -12.62 -13.53
C ASP A 154 4.23 -11.49 -12.64
N TYR A 155 3.81 -10.25 -12.87
CA TYR A 155 4.29 -9.07 -12.12
C TYR A 155 4.05 -9.15 -10.60
N ILE A 156 3.22 -10.08 -10.15
CA ILE A 156 2.97 -10.38 -8.73
C ILE A 156 3.91 -11.44 -8.16
N ASP A 157 4.70 -12.15 -8.99
CA ASP A 157 5.67 -13.14 -8.51
C ASP A 157 6.78 -12.44 -7.70
N PRO A 158 7.12 -12.93 -6.50
CA PRO A 158 8.20 -12.35 -5.68
C PRO A 158 9.54 -12.22 -6.41
N ASN A 159 9.81 -13.06 -7.40
CA ASN A 159 11.06 -13.04 -8.19
C ASN A 159 10.99 -12.12 -9.41
N HIS A 160 9.82 -11.59 -9.75
CA HIS A 160 9.67 -10.64 -10.84
C HIS A 160 10.54 -9.38 -10.61
N PRO A 161 11.19 -8.80 -11.65
CA PRO A 161 12.05 -7.63 -11.51
C PRO A 161 11.39 -6.44 -10.78
N LEU A 162 10.11 -6.18 -11.05
CA LEU A 162 9.34 -5.17 -10.32
C LEU A 162 9.32 -5.47 -8.81
N GLN A 163 8.99 -6.70 -8.40
CA GLN A 163 8.86 -7.04 -6.98
C GLN A 163 10.21 -7.02 -6.26
N GLN A 164 11.30 -7.37 -6.95
CA GLN A 164 12.65 -7.21 -6.43
C GLN A 164 13.03 -5.74 -6.24
N THR A 165 12.62 -4.87 -7.17
CA THR A 165 12.81 -3.42 -7.04
C THR A 165 11.99 -2.86 -5.88
N ILE A 166 10.72 -3.24 -5.76
CA ILE A 166 9.88 -2.85 -4.61
C ILE A 166 10.52 -3.28 -3.28
N ARG A 167 10.99 -4.53 -3.19
CA ARG A 167 11.64 -5.06 -1.99
C ARG A 167 12.86 -4.23 -1.58
N ARG A 168 13.72 -3.90 -2.55
CA ARG A 168 14.90 -3.04 -2.34
C ARG A 168 14.50 -1.64 -1.87
N ASP A 169 13.51 -1.02 -2.49
CA ASP A 169 13.12 0.35 -2.20
C ASP A 169 12.37 0.46 -0.86
N VAL A 170 11.56 -0.55 -0.51
CA VAL A 170 10.98 -0.66 0.84
C VAL A 170 12.09 -0.80 1.88
N ALA A 171 13.11 -1.62 1.64
CA ALA A 171 14.24 -1.80 2.54
C ALA A 171 15.00 -0.49 2.75
N ARG A 172 15.28 0.23 1.67
CA ARG A 172 15.91 1.56 1.70
C ARG A 172 15.07 2.56 2.51
N ALA A 173 13.76 2.64 2.24
CA ALA A 173 12.86 3.59 2.91
C ALA A 173 12.76 3.31 4.42
N THR A 174 12.67 2.04 4.80
CA THR A 174 12.50 1.60 6.19
C THR A 174 13.82 1.39 6.95
N ASN A 175 14.95 1.66 6.28
CA ASN A 175 16.30 1.46 6.84
C ASN A 175 16.53 0.03 7.35
N MET A 176 16.17 -0.95 6.54
CA MET A 176 16.31 -2.37 6.83
C MET A 176 17.13 -3.08 5.75
N ASP A 177 17.73 -4.19 6.10
CA ASP A 177 18.23 -5.13 5.10
C ASP A 177 17.05 -5.91 4.51
N ALA A 178 16.93 -5.92 3.19
CA ALA A 178 15.89 -6.65 2.48
C ALA A 178 15.88 -8.17 2.80
N ASN A 179 17.04 -8.75 3.15
CA ASN A 179 17.15 -10.16 3.52
C ASN A 179 16.47 -10.49 4.86
N ASN A 180 16.23 -9.49 5.70
CA ASN A 180 15.58 -9.64 6.99
C ASN A 180 14.05 -9.57 6.90
N PHE A 181 13.47 -9.30 5.71
CA PHE A 181 12.03 -9.28 5.56
C PHE A 181 11.41 -10.65 5.70
N LYS A 182 10.38 -10.75 6.53
CA LYS A 182 9.45 -11.87 6.48
C LYS A 182 8.38 -11.55 5.46
N MET A 183 8.36 -12.31 4.37
CA MET A 183 7.43 -12.11 3.27
C MET A 183 6.20 -13.00 3.42
N GLY A 184 5.06 -12.47 3.05
CA GLY A 184 3.81 -13.20 2.82
C GLY A 184 3.13 -12.68 1.57
N ILE A 185 2.12 -13.41 1.09
CA ILE A 185 1.29 -12.99 -0.04
C ILE A 185 0.04 -12.32 0.52
N ASP A 186 -0.24 -11.10 0.04
CA ASP A 186 -1.42 -10.33 0.46
C ASP A 186 -2.70 -10.85 -0.24
N GLY A 187 -3.87 -10.43 0.23
CA GLY A 187 -5.15 -10.80 -0.36
C GLY A 187 -5.34 -10.36 -1.81
N CYS A 188 -4.51 -9.43 -2.30
CA CYS A 188 -4.44 -9.04 -3.71
C CYS A 188 -3.36 -9.80 -4.50
N SER A 189 -2.88 -10.91 -4.00
CA SER A 189 -1.85 -11.78 -4.60
C SER A 189 -0.44 -11.18 -4.71
N ALA A 190 -0.22 -9.92 -4.33
CA ALA A 190 1.10 -9.30 -4.36
C ALA A 190 1.90 -9.59 -3.06
N PRO A 191 3.25 -9.61 -3.11
CA PRO A 191 4.09 -9.69 -1.92
C PRO A 191 3.82 -8.57 -0.92
N ASN A 192 3.85 -8.93 0.35
CA ASN A 192 3.77 -8.02 1.49
C ASN A 192 4.80 -8.41 2.54
N TYR A 193 5.29 -7.45 3.31
CA TYR A 193 6.40 -7.66 4.23
C TYR A 193 5.98 -7.39 5.67
N ALA A 194 6.43 -8.26 6.58
CA ALA A 194 6.40 -7.98 8.00
C ALA A 194 7.64 -7.19 8.39
N LEU A 195 7.43 -6.07 9.05
CA LEU A 195 8.46 -5.12 9.47
C LEU A 195 8.30 -4.81 10.97
N PRO A 196 9.39 -4.47 11.68
CA PRO A 196 9.26 -3.83 12.98
C PRO A 196 8.49 -2.50 12.84
N LEU A 197 7.57 -2.25 13.76
CA LEU A 197 6.68 -1.08 13.70
C LEU A 197 7.46 0.24 13.59
N ALA A 198 8.55 0.39 14.35
CA ALA A 198 9.41 1.58 14.31
C ALA A 198 10.05 1.81 12.92
N ASN A 199 10.44 0.74 12.22
CA ASN A 199 11.01 0.84 10.87
C ASN A 199 9.94 1.26 9.85
N LEU A 200 8.72 0.73 9.95
CA LEU A 200 7.60 1.18 9.13
C LEU A 200 7.30 2.67 9.38
N ALA A 201 7.27 3.09 10.65
CA ALA A 201 7.09 4.49 11.04
C ALA A 201 8.21 5.38 10.48
N GLN A 202 9.47 4.90 10.45
CA GLN A 202 10.59 5.64 9.84
C GLN A 202 10.40 5.84 8.34
N GLY A 203 9.93 4.82 7.62
CA GLY A 203 9.60 4.94 6.20
C GLY A 203 8.60 6.07 5.95
N TYR A 204 7.55 6.14 6.76
CA TYR A 204 6.55 7.21 6.69
C TYR A 204 7.07 8.57 7.15
N ALA A 205 7.90 8.63 8.18
CA ALA A 205 8.53 9.89 8.60
C ALA A 205 9.39 10.50 7.46
N ARG A 206 10.10 9.66 6.71
CA ARG A 206 10.87 10.08 5.53
C ARG A 206 9.97 10.54 4.40
N LEU A 207 8.89 9.81 4.10
CA LEU A 207 7.90 10.22 3.10
C LEU A 207 7.28 11.58 3.46
N ALA A 208 6.76 11.71 4.70
CA ALA A 208 6.04 12.89 5.16
C ALA A 208 6.92 14.13 5.30
N SER A 209 8.21 13.97 5.62
CA SER A 209 9.11 15.11 5.76
C SER A 209 9.30 15.88 4.46
N GLY A 210 8.83 15.34 3.32
CA GLY A 210 9.04 15.90 1.98
C GLY A 210 10.51 16.19 1.80
N ALA A 211 11.31 15.40 2.48
CA ALA A 211 12.57 15.78 3.06
C ALA A 211 13.36 16.58 2.06
N ARG A 212 13.49 17.84 2.35
CA ARG A 212 14.26 18.78 1.56
C ARG A 212 15.66 18.27 1.24
N ASP A 213 16.06 17.16 1.88
CA ASP A 213 17.41 16.58 1.85
C ASP A 213 17.46 15.06 1.59
N SER A 214 16.36 14.37 1.21
CA SER A 214 16.39 12.94 0.90
C SER A 214 16.05 12.65 -0.56
N GLU A 215 16.65 11.60 -1.13
CA GLU A 215 16.29 11.09 -2.47
C GLU A 215 14.79 10.80 -2.60
N LEU A 216 14.13 10.40 -1.51
CA LEU A 216 12.69 10.16 -1.44
C LEU A 216 11.85 11.44 -1.63
N ALA A 217 12.39 12.61 -1.26
CA ALA A 217 11.67 13.88 -1.40
C ALA A 217 11.59 14.40 -2.83
N ARG A 218 12.50 13.96 -3.68
CA ARG A 218 12.48 14.36 -5.10
C ARG A 218 11.30 13.76 -5.86
N VAL A 219 10.65 12.79 -5.27
CA VAL A 219 9.69 11.91 -5.93
C VAL A 219 8.26 12.15 -5.46
N LEU A 220 8.06 12.79 -4.30
CA LEU A 220 6.73 13.16 -3.84
C LEU A 220 6.30 14.50 -4.47
N PRO A 221 5.11 14.60 -5.09
CA PRO A 221 4.59 15.88 -5.56
C PRO A 221 4.46 16.82 -4.36
N ARG A 222 4.85 18.07 -4.56
CA ARG A 222 4.66 19.18 -3.60
C ARG A 222 3.20 19.57 -3.55
#